data_d07d7e701f56142f99c14a9f15885e33
#
_entry.id   d07d7e701f56142f99c14a9f15885e33
#
_cell.length_a   1.000
_cell.length_b   1.000
_cell.length_c   1.000
_cell.angle_alpha   90.00
_cell.angle_beta   90.00
_cell.angle_gamma   90.00
#
_symmetry.space_group_name_H-M   'P 1'
#
loop_
_entity.id
_entity.type
_entity.pdbx_description
1 polymer ?
#
loop_
_entity_poly.entity_id
_entity_poly.type
_entity_poly.pdbx_seq_one_letter_code
_entity_poly.pdbx_strand_id
1 'polypeptide(L)'
;GRLDLAGQLRTAIDRFPGVAPVPFEVIAALGLLYIACLYPLEWWVVSRGGRPWVAWLTLPAVVALFAGLAWWTADRWKGDGWRSRRADVVDIALASSMARGTSFFGAWSPVNAFVDVAAVPSTTAIGADPPASVVSWFGAGGRGIGAVDCPTAHPSLATEPYLAVAGLEGLDGVPIAASSSRLFEAEWLGPVTEAALVSTLRQDAQGTLSGTLDSRLPFALEQCALFHAGWYYDVGTLAPGARFDPESGKGPRTLASALTRSATVYDRTQTERWRVDDTDVDRILEVAGFHAAAGGASYTSLEAGRLGRIDLSPLLPIGRAVLVGRGPAGTAWSCLEGRSTSAAGAAGTPTAGDAPAMWRIVIPLEKYSGEKSSP
;
A
#
# COMPACT_ATOMS: atom_id res chain seq x y z
N GLY A 1 -8.34 -13.12 -11.79
CA GLY A 1 -9.12 -11.93 -11.55
C GLY A 1 -8.92 -11.43 -10.12
N ARG A 2 -8.93 -10.15 -9.90
CA ARG A 2 -8.87 -9.56 -8.57
C ARG A 2 -10.26 -9.61 -7.99
N LEU A 3 -10.45 -10.31 -6.87
CA LEU A 3 -11.75 -10.53 -6.26
C LEU A 3 -11.98 -9.61 -5.05
N ASP A 4 -10.94 -8.96 -4.51
CA ASP A 4 -11.02 -8.09 -3.36
C ASP A 4 -10.06 -6.88 -3.42
N LEU A 5 -10.30 -5.89 -2.55
CA LEU A 5 -9.47 -4.70 -2.41
C LEU A 5 -8.06 -5.03 -1.91
N ALA A 6 -7.90 -6.08 -1.11
CA ALA A 6 -6.58 -6.50 -0.63
C ALA A 6 -5.70 -6.97 -1.81
N GLY A 7 -6.26 -7.70 -2.77
CA GLY A 7 -5.59 -8.08 -4.00
C GLY A 7 -5.24 -6.90 -4.89
N GLN A 8 -6.08 -5.86 -4.93
CA GLN A 8 -5.78 -4.62 -5.63
C GLN A 8 -4.62 -3.88 -4.95
N LEU A 9 -4.69 -3.67 -3.63
CA LEU A 9 -3.62 -3.04 -2.84
C LEU A 9 -2.30 -3.78 -3.00
N ARG A 10 -2.31 -5.11 -2.90
CA ARG A 10 -1.15 -5.94 -3.12
C ARG A 10 -0.50 -5.68 -4.48
N THR A 11 -1.31 -5.68 -5.54
CA THR A 11 -0.79 -5.43 -6.90
C THR A 11 -0.24 -3.99 -7.05
N ALA A 12 -0.82 -3.04 -6.32
CA ALA A 12 -0.35 -1.66 -6.31
C ALA A 12 1.00 -1.54 -5.60
N ILE A 13 1.18 -2.20 -4.45
CA ILE A 13 2.44 -2.20 -3.70
C ILE A 13 3.54 -2.98 -4.43
N ASP A 14 3.20 -4.04 -5.15
CA ASP A 14 4.14 -4.86 -5.92
C ASP A 14 4.71 -4.14 -7.17
N ARG A 15 4.32 -2.90 -7.39
CA ARG A 15 4.89 -2.06 -8.45
C ARG A 15 5.99 -1.16 -7.87
N PHE A 16 7.22 -1.61 -7.95
CA PHE A 16 8.37 -0.87 -7.41
C PHE A 16 8.85 0.20 -8.40
N PRO A 17 9.11 1.44 -7.93
CA PRO A 17 9.69 2.48 -8.77
C PRO A 17 11.05 2.04 -9.34
N GLY A 18 11.24 2.21 -10.65
CA GLY A 18 12.48 1.84 -11.32
C GLY A 18 12.65 0.34 -11.61
N VAL A 19 11.64 -0.47 -11.32
CA VAL A 19 11.57 -1.86 -11.76
C VAL A 19 10.46 -1.96 -12.80
N ALA A 20 10.83 -2.09 -14.07
CA ALA A 20 9.87 -2.25 -15.15
C ALA A 20 10.01 -3.65 -15.77
N PRO A 21 8.91 -4.34 -16.07
CA PRO A 21 8.99 -5.54 -16.89
C PRO A 21 9.52 -5.18 -18.29
N VAL A 22 10.32 -6.05 -18.88
CA VAL A 22 10.75 -5.87 -20.27
C VAL A 22 9.49 -5.75 -21.15
N PRO A 23 9.33 -4.68 -21.96
CA PRO A 23 8.17 -4.53 -22.82
C PRO A 23 8.03 -5.72 -23.77
N PHE A 24 6.79 -6.16 -23.96
CA PHE A 24 6.51 -7.29 -24.86
C PHE A 24 7.04 -7.05 -26.27
N GLU A 25 7.00 -5.81 -26.75
CA GLU A 25 7.48 -5.40 -28.07
C GLU A 25 8.98 -5.68 -28.25
N VAL A 26 9.77 -5.47 -27.19
CA VAL A 26 11.22 -5.75 -27.19
C VAL A 26 11.47 -7.25 -27.27
N ILE A 27 10.73 -8.04 -26.50
CA ILE A 27 10.82 -9.50 -26.49
C ILE A 27 10.40 -10.05 -27.86
N ALA A 28 9.28 -9.56 -28.40
CA ALA A 28 8.78 -9.97 -29.70
C ALA A 28 9.77 -9.61 -30.84
N ALA A 29 10.30 -8.38 -30.83
CA ALA A 29 11.30 -7.95 -31.82
C ALA A 29 12.57 -8.81 -31.75
N LEU A 30 13.07 -9.08 -30.54
CA LEU A 30 14.25 -9.95 -30.35
C LEU A 30 13.98 -11.37 -30.85
N GLY A 31 12.79 -11.92 -30.57
CA GLY A 31 12.39 -13.24 -31.03
C GLY A 31 12.24 -13.31 -32.55
N LEU A 32 11.63 -12.32 -33.19
CA LEU A 32 11.52 -12.24 -34.65
C LEU A 32 12.89 -12.12 -35.34
N LEU A 33 13.76 -11.28 -34.76
CA LEU A 33 15.13 -11.14 -35.25
C LEU A 33 15.93 -12.45 -35.12
N TYR A 34 15.75 -13.15 -33.99
CA TYR A 34 16.35 -14.48 -33.79
C TYR A 34 15.91 -15.48 -34.85
N ILE A 35 14.61 -15.57 -35.11
CA ILE A 35 14.04 -16.46 -36.16
C ILE A 35 14.58 -16.07 -37.55
N ALA A 36 14.66 -14.77 -37.84
CA ALA A 36 15.20 -14.30 -39.11
C ALA A 36 16.70 -14.64 -39.26
N CYS A 37 17.48 -14.62 -38.19
CA CYS A 37 18.88 -15.03 -38.22
C CYS A 37 19.02 -16.53 -38.37
N LEU A 38 18.22 -17.33 -37.68
CA LEU A 38 18.30 -18.78 -37.69
C LEU A 38 17.87 -19.41 -39.02
N TYR A 39 16.87 -18.86 -39.68
CA TYR A 39 16.28 -19.53 -40.82
C TYR A 39 16.72 -18.93 -42.17
N PRO A 40 16.36 -17.69 -42.55
CA PRO A 40 16.75 -17.21 -43.89
C PRO A 40 18.20 -16.80 -43.97
N LEU A 41 18.78 -16.18 -42.90
CA LEU A 41 20.14 -15.68 -42.97
C LEU A 41 21.18 -16.84 -42.94
N GLU A 42 20.96 -17.81 -42.06
CA GLU A 42 21.84 -18.97 -41.95
C GLU A 42 21.80 -19.81 -43.22
N TRP A 43 20.57 -20.07 -43.75
CA TRP A 43 20.43 -20.77 -45.02
C TRP A 43 21.17 -20.04 -46.15
N TRP A 44 21.08 -18.72 -46.21
CA TRP A 44 21.76 -17.91 -47.22
C TRP A 44 23.30 -17.99 -47.09
N VAL A 45 23.85 -17.91 -45.87
CA VAL A 45 25.30 -18.02 -45.61
C VAL A 45 25.81 -19.39 -45.97
N VAL A 46 25.15 -20.45 -45.52
CA VAL A 46 25.55 -21.83 -45.78
C VAL A 46 25.43 -22.19 -47.25
N SER A 47 24.37 -21.79 -47.94
CA SER A 47 24.15 -22.08 -49.35
C SER A 47 25.16 -21.37 -50.24
N ARG A 48 25.57 -20.13 -49.92
CA ARG A 48 26.60 -19.40 -50.67
C ARG A 48 28.02 -19.92 -50.41
N GLY A 49 28.29 -20.37 -49.19
CA GLY A 49 29.60 -20.85 -48.78
C GLY A 49 29.94 -22.26 -49.27
N GLY A 50 28.97 -23.02 -49.78
CA GLY A 50 29.14 -24.38 -50.27
C GLY A 50 29.70 -25.38 -49.25
N ARG A 51 29.67 -25.04 -47.94
CA ARG A 51 30.28 -25.79 -46.84
C ARG A 51 29.27 -26.03 -45.73
N PRO A 52 28.43 -27.06 -45.81
CA PRO A 52 27.35 -27.29 -44.85
C PRO A 52 27.82 -27.51 -43.40
N TRP A 53 29.07 -27.91 -43.19
CA TRP A 53 29.62 -28.07 -41.84
C TRP A 53 29.74 -26.74 -41.07
N VAL A 54 29.76 -25.60 -41.77
CA VAL A 54 29.82 -24.28 -41.16
C VAL A 54 28.57 -24.02 -40.29
N ALA A 55 27.41 -24.60 -40.63
CA ALA A 55 26.20 -24.53 -39.83
C ALA A 55 26.40 -25.02 -38.38
N TRP A 56 27.26 -25.99 -38.16
CA TRP A 56 27.60 -26.49 -36.82
C TRP A 56 28.34 -25.46 -35.94
N LEU A 57 28.91 -24.43 -36.54
CA LEU A 57 29.56 -23.33 -35.81
C LEU A 57 28.67 -22.09 -35.75
N THR A 58 27.98 -21.76 -36.84
CA THR A 58 27.12 -20.54 -36.90
C THR A 58 25.89 -20.65 -36.03
N LEU A 59 25.27 -21.82 -35.99
CA LEU A 59 24.05 -22.00 -35.19
C LEU A 59 24.30 -21.82 -33.67
N PRO A 60 25.29 -22.47 -33.04
CA PRO A 60 25.62 -22.19 -31.63
C PRO A 60 26.08 -20.76 -31.39
N ALA A 61 26.75 -20.11 -32.34
CA ALA A 61 27.19 -18.73 -32.22
C ALA A 61 25.99 -17.76 -32.21
N VAL A 62 25.01 -17.98 -33.09
CA VAL A 62 23.76 -17.20 -33.10
C VAL A 62 22.98 -17.39 -31.80
N VAL A 63 22.85 -18.65 -31.33
CA VAL A 63 22.17 -18.93 -30.04
C VAL A 63 22.86 -18.21 -28.89
N ALA A 64 24.21 -18.31 -28.80
CA ALA A 64 25.00 -17.65 -27.76
C ALA A 64 24.85 -16.10 -27.79
N LEU A 65 24.89 -15.54 -29.02
CA LEU A 65 24.67 -14.08 -29.22
C LEU A 65 23.29 -13.63 -28.71
N PHE A 66 22.24 -14.32 -29.12
CA PHE A 66 20.88 -13.94 -28.70
C PHE A 66 20.62 -14.24 -27.23
N ALA A 67 21.18 -15.30 -26.65
CA ALA A 67 21.16 -15.55 -25.21
C ALA A 67 21.86 -14.41 -24.44
N GLY A 68 23.03 -13.97 -24.92
CA GLY A 68 23.74 -12.81 -24.36
C GLY A 68 22.97 -11.51 -24.47
N LEU A 69 22.32 -11.24 -25.62
CA LEU A 69 21.46 -10.07 -25.82
C LEU A 69 20.22 -10.11 -24.93
N ALA A 70 19.58 -11.26 -24.80
CA ALA A 70 18.43 -11.43 -23.92
C ALA A 70 18.81 -11.21 -22.46
N TRP A 71 19.94 -11.77 -22.01
CA TRP A 71 20.47 -11.55 -20.67
C TRP A 71 20.80 -10.09 -20.42
N TRP A 72 21.53 -9.44 -21.33
CA TRP A 72 21.89 -8.01 -21.22
C TRP A 72 20.65 -7.11 -21.19
N THR A 73 19.67 -7.40 -22.06
CA THR A 73 18.40 -6.67 -22.08
C THR A 73 17.67 -6.81 -20.73
N ALA A 74 17.54 -8.05 -20.25
CA ALA A 74 16.88 -8.31 -18.96
C ALA A 74 17.58 -7.60 -17.80
N ASP A 75 18.92 -7.63 -17.75
CA ASP A 75 19.72 -6.98 -16.73
C ASP A 75 19.53 -5.46 -16.71
N ARG A 76 19.48 -4.86 -17.90
CA ARG A 76 19.30 -3.41 -18.06
C ARG A 76 17.93 -2.88 -17.58
N TRP A 77 16.88 -3.74 -17.68
CA TRP A 77 15.51 -3.35 -17.28
C TRP A 77 15.20 -3.66 -15.82
N LYS A 78 15.93 -4.57 -15.20
CA LYS A 78 15.64 -5.01 -13.82
C LYS A 78 16.07 -4.02 -12.75
N GLY A 79 17.05 -3.14 -13.01
CA GLY A 79 17.65 -2.27 -12.02
C GLY A 79 18.59 -3.01 -11.05
N ASP A 80 19.54 -2.27 -10.46
CA ASP A 80 20.70 -2.84 -9.75
C ASP A 80 20.55 -2.87 -8.22
N GLY A 81 19.44 -2.34 -7.67
CA GLY A 81 19.31 -2.14 -6.24
C GLY A 81 18.05 -2.76 -5.64
N TRP A 82 18.13 -3.01 -4.34
CA TRP A 82 16.96 -3.33 -3.54
C TRP A 82 15.92 -2.22 -3.62
N ARG A 83 14.65 -2.61 -3.70
CA ARG A 83 13.53 -1.67 -3.71
C ARG A 83 12.53 -2.07 -2.65
N SER A 84 12.00 -1.08 -1.96
CA SER A 84 10.85 -1.28 -1.07
C SER A 84 9.75 -0.30 -1.40
N ARG A 85 8.53 -0.69 -1.15
CA ARG A 85 7.35 0.18 -1.21
C ARG A 85 6.49 -0.10 0.00
N ARG A 86 5.94 0.97 0.57
CA ARG A 86 5.20 0.90 1.82
C ARG A 86 3.93 1.72 1.75
N ALA A 87 2.92 1.31 2.51
CA ALA A 87 1.67 2.03 2.71
C ALA A 87 1.26 1.87 4.17
N ASP A 88 1.19 2.97 4.89
CA ASP A 88 0.96 3.00 6.33
C ASP A 88 -0.39 3.63 6.66
N VAL A 89 -1.09 3.03 7.60
CA VAL A 89 -2.33 3.55 8.17
C VAL A 89 -2.20 3.59 9.68
N VAL A 90 -2.45 4.73 10.30
CA VAL A 90 -2.44 4.89 11.75
C VAL A 90 -3.82 5.35 12.21
N ASP A 91 -4.42 4.57 13.08
CA ASP A 91 -5.70 4.86 13.71
C ASP A 91 -5.48 5.28 15.16
N ILE A 92 -5.99 6.43 15.56
CA ILE A 92 -6.01 6.89 16.95
C ILE A 92 -7.45 7.00 17.43
N ALA A 93 -7.77 6.32 18.51
CA ALA A 93 -9.07 6.42 19.16
C ALA A 93 -8.97 7.32 20.40
N LEU A 94 -9.41 8.57 20.31
CA LEU A 94 -9.31 9.53 21.42
C LEU A 94 -10.04 9.07 22.68
N ALA A 95 -11.18 8.40 22.52
CA ALA A 95 -11.99 7.95 23.66
C ALA A 95 -11.32 6.88 24.52
N SER A 96 -10.46 6.05 23.94
CA SER A 96 -9.76 4.98 24.64
C SER A 96 -8.28 5.25 24.83
N SER A 97 -7.78 6.37 24.31
CA SER A 97 -6.35 6.69 24.27
C SER A 97 -5.51 5.54 23.72
N MET A 98 -5.98 4.92 22.66
CA MET A 98 -5.31 3.80 21.98
C MET A 98 -5.01 4.17 20.53
N ALA A 99 -3.85 3.72 20.07
CA ALA A 99 -3.47 3.79 18.66
C ALA A 99 -3.21 2.40 18.10
N ARG A 100 -3.56 2.24 16.84
CA ARG A 100 -3.27 1.05 16.03
C ARG A 100 -2.59 1.48 14.75
N GLY A 101 -1.48 0.85 14.40
CA GLY A 101 -0.85 1.00 13.11
C GLY A 101 -1.00 -0.26 12.28
N THR A 102 -1.18 -0.08 10.98
CA THR A 102 -1.15 -1.14 9.97
C THR A 102 -0.26 -0.71 8.84
N SER A 103 0.75 -1.48 8.52
CA SER A 103 1.67 -1.24 7.41
C SER A 103 1.60 -2.37 6.42
N PHE A 104 1.46 -2.03 5.15
CA PHE A 104 1.58 -2.95 4.03
C PHE A 104 2.84 -2.59 3.27
N PHE A 105 3.77 -3.52 3.15
CA PHE A 105 5.04 -3.23 2.52
C PHE A 105 5.56 -4.38 1.68
N GLY A 106 6.35 -4.04 0.69
CA GLY A 106 6.99 -4.97 -0.22
C GLY A 106 8.48 -4.74 -0.31
N ALA A 107 9.23 -5.82 -0.46
CA ALA A 107 10.65 -5.82 -0.77
C ALA A 107 10.89 -6.55 -2.09
N TRP A 108 11.64 -5.93 -2.98
CA TRP A 108 12.08 -6.51 -4.24
C TRP A 108 13.61 -6.66 -4.25
N SER A 109 14.08 -7.80 -4.72
CA SER A 109 15.51 -8.11 -4.81
C SER A 109 15.95 -8.39 -6.25
N PRO A 110 17.05 -7.78 -6.72
CA PRO A 110 17.64 -8.11 -8.02
C PRO A 110 18.32 -9.48 -8.05
N VAL A 111 18.71 -10.01 -6.89
CA VAL A 111 19.47 -11.26 -6.72
C VAL A 111 18.75 -12.21 -5.77
N ASN A 112 19.16 -13.50 -5.78
CA ASN A 112 18.70 -14.43 -4.74
C ASN A 112 19.25 -13.99 -3.38
N ALA A 113 18.37 -13.81 -2.41
CA ALA A 113 18.73 -13.36 -1.08
C ALA A 113 17.84 -13.96 0.00
N PHE A 114 18.38 -14.02 1.21
CA PHE A 114 17.62 -14.23 2.43
C PHE A 114 17.55 -12.89 3.16
N VAL A 115 16.37 -12.55 3.66
CA VAL A 115 16.10 -11.23 4.26
C VAL A 115 15.44 -11.43 5.62
N ASP A 116 15.95 -10.75 6.63
CA ASP A 116 15.28 -10.61 7.89
C ASP A 116 14.36 -9.39 7.83
N VAL A 117 13.11 -9.57 8.19
CA VAL A 117 12.07 -8.56 8.10
C VAL A 117 11.57 -8.22 9.50
N ALA A 118 11.70 -6.98 9.90
CA ALA A 118 11.17 -6.47 11.15
C ALA A 118 10.40 -5.16 10.93
N ALA A 119 9.45 -4.88 11.78
CA ALA A 119 8.71 -3.63 11.76
C ALA A 119 8.72 -3.00 13.15
N VAL A 120 9.31 -1.81 13.23
CA VAL A 120 9.43 -1.07 14.49
C VAL A 120 8.53 0.16 14.42
N PRO A 121 7.48 0.25 15.27
CA PRO A 121 6.61 1.42 15.31
C PRO A 121 7.37 2.68 15.70
N SER A 122 7.03 3.81 15.08
CA SER A 122 7.55 5.11 15.49
C SER A 122 6.82 5.60 16.73
N THR A 123 7.58 5.94 17.78
CA THR A 123 7.03 6.45 19.04
C THR A 123 6.82 7.96 19.03
N THR A 124 7.33 8.67 18.04
CA THR A 124 7.38 10.14 18.00
C THR A 124 6.00 10.81 18.08
N ALA A 125 4.96 10.11 17.63
CA ALA A 125 3.61 10.66 17.59
C ALA A 125 2.66 10.09 18.65
N ILE A 126 3.06 9.03 19.36
CA ILE A 126 2.16 8.28 20.26
C ILE A 126 2.69 8.12 21.70
N GLY A 127 3.92 8.51 21.97
CA GLY A 127 4.50 8.44 23.31
C GLY A 127 5.66 7.44 23.47
N ALA A 128 6.15 7.25 24.69
CA ALA A 128 7.49 6.79 24.98
C ALA A 128 7.80 5.31 24.74
N ASP A 129 6.84 4.41 24.85
CA ASP A 129 7.10 2.97 24.73
C ASP A 129 6.62 2.44 23.38
N PRO A 130 7.51 1.86 22.55
CA PRO A 130 7.08 1.25 21.31
C PRO A 130 6.17 0.04 21.65
N PRO A 131 4.96 0.02 21.10
CA PRO A 131 4.09 -1.15 21.26
C PRO A 131 4.70 -2.35 20.55
N ALA A 132 4.36 -3.56 21.01
CA ALA A 132 4.73 -4.77 20.29
C ALA A 132 4.11 -4.76 18.90
N SER A 133 4.90 -5.13 17.91
CA SER A 133 4.47 -5.28 16.53
C SER A 133 4.35 -6.76 16.17
N VAL A 134 3.48 -7.05 15.20
CA VAL A 134 3.35 -8.38 14.61
C VAL A 134 3.58 -8.25 13.12
N VAL A 135 4.51 -9.03 12.58
CA VAL A 135 4.81 -9.08 11.15
C VAL A 135 4.30 -10.39 10.55
N SER A 136 3.63 -10.32 9.44
CA SER A 136 3.11 -11.46 8.72
C SER A 136 3.21 -11.28 7.21
N TRP A 137 2.96 -12.35 6.47
CA TRP A 137 2.86 -12.29 5.03
C TRP A 137 1.58 -11.56 4.59
N PHE A 138 1.71 -10.58 3.71
CA PHE A 138 0.57 -10.00 3.02
C PHE A 138 0.26 -10.81 1.78
N GLY A 139 -0.77 -11.64 1.87
CA GLY A 139 -1.19 -12.52 0.79
C GLY A 139 -0.61 -13.93 0.81
N ALA A 140 -0.02 -14.37 1.92
CA ALA A 140 0.33 -15.76 2.12
C ALA A 140 -0.88 -16.57 2.63
N GLY A 141 -1.04 -17.77 2.12
CA GLY A 141 -1.95 -18.79 2.64
C GLY A 141 -3.43 -18.40 2.63
N GLY A 142 -4.13 -18.65 1.55
CA GLY A 142 -5.59 -18.46 1.48
C GLY A 142 -6.10 -18.52 0.05
N ARG A 143 -7.40 -18.66 -0.08
CA ARG A 143 -8.07 -18.60 -1.38
C ARG A 143 -8.37 -17.15 -1.73
N GLY A 144 -7.99 -16.72 -2.92
CA GLY A 144 -8.26 -15.38 -3.42
C GLY A 144 -7.01 -14.52 -3.61
N ILE A 145 -7.19 -13.33 -4.17
CA ILE A 145 -6.09 -12.54 -4.74
C ILE A 145 -5.28 -11.77 -3.71
N GLY A 146 -5.84 -11.50 -2.55
CA GLY A 146 -5.09 -10.98 -1.42
C GLY A 146 -4.27 -12.06 -0.71
N ALA A 147 -4.64 -13.31 -0.94
CA ALA A 147 -3.93 -14.48 -0.47
C ALA A 147 -3.49 -15.28 -1.70
N VAL A 148 -2.25 -15.68 -1.75
CA VAL A 148 -1.78 -16.61 -2.78
C VAL A 148 -2.55 -17.91 -2.58
N ASP A 149 -3.20 -18.38 -3.61
CA ASP A 149 -3.81 -19.71 -3.62
C ASP A 149 -2.66 -20.72 -3.58
N CYS A 150 -2.17 -20.99 -2.37
CA CYS A 150 -1.19 -22.04 -2.14
C CYS A 150 -1.97 -23.30 -1.81
N PRO A 151 -2.04 -24.27 -2.71
CA PRO A 151 -2.50 -25.59 -2.33
C PRO A 151 -1.56 -26.08 -1.23
N THR A 152 -2.13 -26.44 -0.08
CA THR A 152 -1.44 -26.88 1.14
C THR A 152 -0.53 -28.10 0.94
N ALA A 153 -0.47 -28.64 -0.28
CA ALA A 153 0.26 -29.85 -0.63
C ALA A 153 1.60 -29.60 -1.34
N HIS A 154 1.94 -28.34 -1.68
CA HIS A 154 3.22 -28.09 -2.34
C HIS A 154 4.32 -27.81 -1.33
N PRO A 155 5.39 -28.61 -1.30
CA PRO A 155 6.57 -28.31 -0.50
C PRO A 155 7.13 -26.95 -0.93
N SER A 156 7.62 -26.16 0.03
CA SER A 156 8.34 -24.94 -0.22
C SER A 156 9.45 -25.20 -1.23
N LEU A 157 9.54 -24.39 -2.29
CA LEU A 157 10.70 -24.42 -3.21
C LEU A 157 11.97 -23.88 -2.54
N ALA A 158 11.85 -23.27 -1.34
CA ALA A 158 12.99 -22.84 -0.56
C ALA A 158 13.61 -24.04 0.15
N THR A 159 14.89 -24.19 0.04
CA THR A 159 15.67 -25.25 0.73
C THR A 159 15.73 -25.04 2.24
N GLU A 160 15.56 -23.80 2.68
CA GLU A 160 15.55 -23.44 4.10
C GLU A 160 14.24 -22.71 4.45
N PRO A 161 13.57 -23.11 5.55
CA PRO A 161 12.39 -22.43 6.04
C PRO A 161 12.79 -21.08 6.66
N TYR A 162 11.97 -20.05 6.47
CA TYR A 162 12.07 -18.85 7.28
C TYR A 162 11.57 -19.11 8.71
N LEU A 163 12.06 -18.34 9.65
CA LEU A 163 11.66 -18.43 11.07
C LEU A 163 10.87 -17.17 11.46
N ALA A 164 9.77 -17.36 12.18
CA ALA A 164 9.14 -16.26 12.89
C ALA A 164 9.94 -15.97 14.17
N VAL A 165 10.30 -14.70 14.39
CA VAL A 165 10.96 -14.26 15.61
C VAL A 165 10.04 -14.51 16.82
N ALA A 166 10.63 -14.83 17.98
CA ALA A 166 9.92 -15.16 19.21
C ALA A 166 8.98 -14.06 19.56
N GLY A 167 8.22 -13.44 19.49
CA GLY A 167 7.31 -12.33 19.71
C GLY A 167 6.50 -11.95 18.49
N LEU A 168 6.74 -12.62 17.35
CA LEU A 168 6.15 -12.31 16.04
C LEU A 168 6.50 -10.91 15.49
N GLU A 169 7.51 -10.24 16.05
CA GLU A 169 7.95 -8.90 15.66
C GLU A 169 8.65 -8.88 14.30
N GLY A 170 9.06 -10.05 13.82
CA GLY A 170 9.79 -10.18 12.58
C GLY A 170 9.77 -11.59 12.00
N LEU A 171 10.34 -11.71 10.82
CA LEU A 171 10.57 -12.96 10.09
C LEU A 171 12.04 -13.02 9.68
N ASP A 172 12.74 -14.07 10.11
CA ASP A 172 14.16 -14.28 9.82
C ASP A 172 14.33 -15.24 8.64
N GLY A 173 15.29 -14.95 7.77
CA GLY A 173 15.68 -15.82 6.68
C GLY A 173 14.64 -15.96 5.59
N VAL A 174 13.85 -14.93 5.31
CA VAL A 174 12.83 -14.96 4.25
C VAL A 174 13.48 -15.05 2.88
N PRO A 175 13.24 -16.12 2.10
CA PRO A 175 13.85 -16.26 0.78
C PRO A 175 13.16 -15.37 -0.25
N ILE A 176 13.94 -14.54 -0.93
CA ILE A 176 13.52 -13.76 -2.09
C ILE A 176 14.35 -14.21 -3.29
N ALA A 177 13.69 -14.73 -4.31
CA ALA A 177 14.37 -15.14 -5.53
C ALA A 177 14.83 -13.91 -6.34
N ALA A 178 15.83 -14.11 -7.20
CA ALA A 178 16.30 -13.04 -8.09
C ALA A 178 15.16 -12.44 -8.91
N SER A 179 15.11 -11.11 -8.97
CA SER A 179 14.08 -10.36 -9.70
C SER A 179 12.65 -10.69 -9.26
N SER A 180 12.47 -10.93 -7.99
CA SER A 180 11.15 -11.17 -7.40
C SER A 180 10.93 -10.31 -6.17
N SER A 181 9.68 -10.28 -5.73
CA SER A 181 9.25 -9.53 -4.55
C SER A 181 8.61 -10.43 -3.51
N ARG A 182 8.55 -9.92 -2.30
CA ARG A 182 7.73 -10.45 -1.21
C ARG A 182 6.98 -9.29 -0.57
N LEU A 183 5.75 -9.57 -0.16
CA LEU A 183 4.87 -8.59 0.44
C LEU A 183 4.51 -9.01 1.86
N PHE A 184 4.57 -8.05 2.74
CA PHE A 184 4.38 -8.24 4.18
C PHE A 184 3.33 -7.28 4.70
N GLU A 185 2.83 -7.59 5.85
CA GLU A 185 1.91 -6.80 6.63
C GLU A 185 2.40 -6.75 8.07
N ALA A 186 2.43 -5.56 8.64
CA ALA A 186 2.75 -5.38 10.04
C ALA A 186 1.62 -4.64 10.76
N GLU A 187 1.36 -5.04 11.99
CA GLU A 187 0.39 -4.40 12.88
C GLU A 187 0.98 -4.14 14.24
N TRP A 188 0.56 -3.05 14.85
CA TRP A 188 0.83 -2.76 16.25
C TRP A 188 -0.40 -2.13 16.91
N LEU A 189 -0.49 -2.29 18.21
CA LEU A 189 -1.51 -1.68 19.07
C LEU A 189 -0.85 -1.21 20.36
N GLY A 190 -1.10 0.04 20.75
CA GLY A 190 -0.52 0.56 21.98
C GLY A 190 -1.25 1.78 22.52
N PRO A 191 -0.99 2.17 23.76
CA PRO A 191 -1.55 3.36 24.37
C PRO A 191 -0.97 4.63 23.73
N VAL A 192 -1.79 5.68 23.69
CA VAL A 192 -1.37 7.04 23.33
C VAL A 192 -1.22 7.81 24.63
N THR A 193 -0.01 8.29 24.91
CA THR A 193 0.28 9.03 26.16
C THR A 193 -0.03 10.52 26.05
N GLU A 194 0.05 11.08 24.83
CA GLU A 194 -0.28 12.46 24.55
C GLU A 194 -1.52 12.57 23.67
N ALA A 195 -2.40 13.51 23.98
CA ALA A 195 -3.59 13.74 23.17
C ALA A 195 -3.20 14.25 21.78
N ALA A 196 -3.48 13.49 20.72
CA ALA A 196 -3.25 13.90 19.33
C ALA A 196 -4.08 15.13 18.92
N LEU A 197 -5.29 15.23 19.45
CA LEU A 197 -6.25 16.32 19.21
C LEU A 197 -7.00 16.68 20.49
N VAL A 198 -7.41 17.94 20.58
CA VAL A 198 -8.42 18.39 21.56
C VAL A 198 -9.67 18.77 20.77
N SER A 199 -10.81 18.20 21.15
CA SER A 199 -12.06 18.35 20.40
C SER A 199 -13.18 18.78 21.31
N THR A 200 -13.95 19.78 20.87
CA THR A 200 -15.24 20.19 21.45
C THR A 200 -16.38 19.94 20.45
N LEU A 201 -16.14 19.06 19.47
CA LEU A 201 -17.12 18.78 18.42
C LEU A 201 -18.38 18.15 18.99
N ARG A 202 -19.54 18.69 18.52
CA ARG A 202 -20.87 18.24 18.86
C ARG A 202 -21.68 18.05 17.59
N GLN A 203 -22.62 17.14 17.65
CA GLN A 203 -23.62 16.98 16.61
C GLN A 203 -24.86 17.82 16.97
N ASP A 204 -25.31 18.65 16.04
CA ASP A 204 -26.56 19.38 16.18
C ASP A 204 -27.78 18.50 15.86
N ALA A 205 -28.99 19.07 16.01
CA ALA A 205 -30.27 18.39 15.75
C ALA A 205 -30.42 17.99 14.26
N GLN A 206 -29.71 18.63 13.36
CA GLN A 206 -29.72 18.41 11.92
C GLN A 206 -28.64 17.37 11.47
N GLY A 207 -27.85 16.89 12.41
CA GLY A 207 -26.78 15.92 12.13
C GLY A 207 -25.48 16.54 11.59
N THR A 208 -25.38 17.89 11.63
CA THR A 208 -24.14 18.60 11.25
C THR A 208 -23.22 18.80 12.46
N LEU A 209 -21.95 19.07 12.21
CA LEU A 209 -20.96 19.27 13.27
C LEU A 209 -20.83 20.76 13.60
N SER A 210 -20.77 21.07 14.90
CA SER A 210 -20.38 22.35 15.45
C SER A 210 -19.25 22.18 16.47
N GLY A 211 -18.58 23.29 16.85
CA GLY A 211 -17.50 23.29 17.81
C GLY A 211 -16.13 23.35 17.14
N THR A 212 -15.05 22.99 17.84
CA THR A 212 -13.69 23.17 17.37
C THR A 212 -12.85 21.91 17.53
N LEU A 213 -11.80 21.81 16.69
CA LEU A 213 -10.80 20.77 16.71
C LEU A 213 -9.41 21.43 16.73
N ASP A 214 -8.63 21.19 17.77
CA ASP A 214 -7.27 21.72 17.93
C ASP A 214 -6.24 20.60 17.77
N SER A 215 -5.28 20.78 16.86
CA SER A 215 -4.19 19.82 16.64
C SER A 215 -3.16 19.89 17.76
N ARG A 216 -2.77 18.74 18.29
CA ARG A 216 -1.63 18.57 19.22
C ARG A 216 -0.53 17.70 18.65
N LEU A 217 -0.70 17.25 17.41
CA LEU A 217 0.36 16.48 16.73
C LEU A 217 1.62 17.31 16.55
N PRO A 218 2.81 16.71 16.64
CA PRO A 218 4.08 17.42 16.47
C PRO A 218 4.40 17.72 15.00
N PHE A 219 3.57 17.29 14.06
CA PHE A 219 3.71 17.50 12.61
C PHE A 219 2.38 17.93 11.99
N ALA A 220 2.48 18.49 10.79
CA ALA A 220 1.30 18.86 10.02
C ALA A 220 0.66 17.61 9.36
N LEU A 221 -0.67 17.57 9.36
CA LEU A 221 -1.44 16.69 8.50
C LEU A 221 -1.88 17.44 7.25
N GLU A 222 -1.64 16.87 6.10
CA GLU A 222 -2.05 17.42 4.81
C GLU A 222 -3.31 16.72 4.28
N GLN A 223 -4.02 17.37 3.36
CA GLN A 223 -5.22 16.84 2.73
C GLN A 223 -6.25 16.32 3.75
N CYS A 224 -6.40 17.05 4.85
CA CYS A 224 -7.30 16.64 5.92
C CYS A 224 -8.75 16.76 5.53
N ALA A 225 -9.53 15.76 5.96
CA ALA A 225 -10.97 15.74 5.85
C ALA A 225 -11.59 15.17 7.14
N LEU A 226 -12.74 15.70 7.55
CA LEU A 226 -13.47 15.22 8.71
C LEU A 226 -14.76 14.55 8.24
N PHE A 227 -14.98 13.31 8.64
CA PHE A 227 -16.12 12.47 8.26
C PHE A 227 -17.05 12.26 9.45
N HIS A 228 -18.33 12.44 9.25
CA HIS A 228 -19.35 12.20 10.27
C HIS A 228 -20.73 11.94 9.65
N ALA A 229 -21.43 10.92 10.10
CA ALA A 229 -22.85 10.65 9.81
C ALA A 229 -23.25 10.82 8.33
N GLY A 230 -22.35 10.48 7.40
CA GLY A 230 -22.58 10.65 5.95
C GLY A 230 -22.15 12.01 5.38
N TRP A 231 -21.55 12.89 6.22
CA TRP A 231 -21.02 14.19 5.82
C TRP A 231 -19.49 14.18 5.71
N TYR A 232 -18.98 14.97 4.79
CA TYR A 232 -17.57 15.24 4.51
C TYR A 232 -17.32 16.74 4.68
N TYR A 233 -16.38 17.11 5.55
CA TYR A 233 -15.91 18.48 5.77
C TYR A 233 -14.46 18.59 5.25
N ASP A 234 -14.19 19.58 4.41
CA ASP A 234 -12.85 19.86 3.90
C ASP A 234 -12.09 20.66 4.96
N VAL A 235 -11.04 20.05 5.52
CA VAL A 235 -10.19 20.67 6.55
C VAL A 235 -8.94 21.29 5.96
N GLY A 236 -8.45 20.74 4.84
CA GLY A 236 -7.23 21.18 4.17
C GLY A 236 -5.96 20.72 4.90
N THR A 237 -5.09 21.64 5.31
CA THR A 237 -3.88 21.34 6.08
C THR A 237 -4.06 21.70 7.54
N LEU A 238 -3.82 20.74 8.43
CA LEU A 238 -3.88 20.92 9.87
C LEU A 238 -2.46 20.95 10.46
N ALA A 239 -1.92 22.14 10.64
CA ALA A 239 -0.57 22.34 11.22
C ALA A 239 -0.56 22.07 12.76
N PRO A 240 0.60 21.85 13.37
CA PRO A 240 0.73 21.79 14.83
C PRO A 240 0.13 23.03 15.50
N GLY A 241 -0.76 22.83 16.48
CA GLY A 241 -1.46 23.90 17.17
C GLY A 241 -2.55 24.62 16.38
N ALA A 242 -2.81 24.23 15.13
CA ALA A 242 -3.88 24.80 14.33
C ALA A 242 -5.26 24.36 14.86
N ARG A 243 -6.22 25.29 14.71
CA ARG A 243 -7.62 25.09 15.05
C ARG A 243 -8.48 25.00 13.79
N PHE A 244 -9.36 24.04 13.76
CA PHE A 244 -10.39 23.90 12.73
C PHE A 244 -11.78 24.07 13.33
N ASP A 245 -12.64 24.79 12.61
CA ASP A 245 -14.05 25.01 12.95
C ASP A 245 -14.91 24.61 11.73
N PRO A 246 -15.75 23.57 11.84
CA PRO A 246 -16.61 23.13 10.74
C PRO A 246 -17.58 24.17 10.22
N GLU A 247 -17.98 25.14 11.06
CA GLU A 247 -18.92 26.19 10.69
C GLU A 247 -18.25 27.31 9.89
N SER A 248 -16.95 27.52 10.04
CA SER A 248 -16.20 28.59 9.37
C SER A 248 -15.77 28.24 7.94
N GLY A 249 -15.88 26.96 7.54
CA GLY A 249 -15.40 26.44 6.27
C GLY A 249 -16.45 26.43 5.14
N LYS A 250 -16.09 25.78 4.04
CA LYS A 250 -17.06 25.40 3.01
C LYS A 250 -18.04 24.41 3.63
N GLY A 251 -19.33 24.60 3.36
CA GLY A 251 -20.37 23.69 3.87
C GLY A 251 -20.10 22.23 3.55
N PRO A 252 -20.64 21.29 4.35
CA PRO A 252 -20.37 19.87 4.19
C PRO A 252 -20.91 19.33 2.85
N ARG A 253 -20.21 18.34 2.31
CA ARG A 253 -20.65 17.54 1.15
C ARG A 253 -21.07 16.15 1.64
N THR A 254 -21.82 15.42 0.84
CA THR A 254 -22.13 14.03 1.17
C THR A 254 -20.83 13.19 1.10
N LEU A 255 -20.60 12.39 2.13
CA LEU A 255 -19.41 11.53 2.22
C LEU A 255 -19.31 10.58 1.03
N ALA A 256 -20.43 9.97 0.63
CA ALA A 256 -20.44 9.08 -0.54
C ALA A 256 -19.97 9.81 -1.80
N SER A 257 -20.45 11.04 -2.06
CA SER A 257 -20.00 11.80 -3.24
C SER A 257 -18.52 12.18 -3.17
N ALA A 258 -18.00 12.47 -1.98
CA ALA A 258 -16.58 12.75 -1.80
C ALA A 258 -15.73 11.49 -2.06
N LEU A 259 -16.09 10.36 -1.44
CA LEU A 259 -15.39 9.09 -1.58
C LEU A 259 -15.47 8.53 -3.02
N THR A 260 -16.57 8.75 -3.72
CA THR A 260 -16.74 8.29 -5.11
C THR A 260 -16.33 9.34 -6.14
N ARG A 261 -15.80 10.49 -5.68
CA ARG A 261 -15.44 11.63 -6.55
C ARG A 261 -16.56 12.04 -7.49
N SER A 262 -17.80 11.99 -6.98
CA SER A 262 -18.97 12.40 -7.75
C SER A 262 -19.01 13.91 -7.88
N ALA A 263 -19.22 14.41 -9.09
CA ALA A 263 -19.39 15.81 -9.40
C ALA A 263 -20.68 16.02 -10.20
N THR A 264 -21.37 17.14 -9.96
CA THR A 264 -22.53 17.53 -10.77
C THR A 264 -22.05 18.40 -11.91
N VAL A 265 -22.21 17.89 -13.14
CA VAL A 265 -21.87 18.59 -14.38
C VAL A 265 -23.15 18.68 -15.22
N TYR A 266 -23.58 19.91 -15.55
CA TYR A 266 -24.82 20.16 -16.34
C TYR A 266 -26.04 19.39 -15.78
N ASP A 267 -26.34 19.56 -14.49
CA ASP A 267 -27.46 18.92 -13.76
C ASP A 267 -27.45 17.38 -13.76
N ARG A 268 -26.34 16.77 -14.13
CA ARG A 268 -26.14 15.32 -14.05
C ARG A 268 -25.04 15.01 -13.07
N THR A 269 -25.31 14.14 -12.10
CA THR A 269 -24.29 13.61 -11.22
C THR A 269 -23.47 12.56 -11.98
N GLN A 270 -22.18 12.85 -12.17
CA GLN A 270 -21.23 11.92 -12.74
C GLN A 270 -20.37 11.40 -11.60
N THR A 271 -20.36 10.08 -11.43
CA THR A 271 -19.51 9.37 -10.45
C THR A 271 -18.30 8.82 -11.18
N GLU A 272 -17.11 9.05 -10.63
CA GLU A 272 -15.91 8.45 -11.14
C GLU A 272 -15.99 6.93 -10.98
N ARG A 273 -15.86 6.20 -12.10
CA ARG A 273 -15.94 4.75 -12.08
C ARG A 273 -14.70 4.18 -11.39
N TRP A 274 -14.90 3.27 -10.44
CA TRP A 274 -13.79 2.56 -9.82
C TRP A 274 -13.04 1.71 -10.85
N ARG A 275 -11.73 1.82 -10.83
CA ARG A 275 -10.85 1.05 -11.71
C ARG A 275 -10.16 -0.03 -10.89
N VAL A 276 -10.50 -1.28 -11.14
CA VAL A 276 -9.92 -2.46 -10.46
C VAL A 276 -8.44 -2.69 -10.80
N ASP A 277 -7.95 -2.05 -11.86
CA ASP A 277 -6.55 -2.06 -12.30
C ASP A 277 -5.75 -0.84 -11.81
N ASP A 278 -6.39 0.08 -11.11
CA ASP A 278 -5.73 1.24 -10.53
C ASP A 278 -4.70 0.81 -9.49
N THR A 279 -3.58 1.53 -9.47
CA THR A 279 -2.43 1.27 -8.61
C THR A 279 -2.07 2.46 -7.72
N ASP A 280 -2.98 3.43 -7.63
CA ASP A 280 -2.92 4.50 -6.64
C ASP A 280 -3.20 3.92 -5.24
N VAL A 281 -2.12 3.68 -4.49
CA VAL A 281 -2.18 3.09 -3.14
C VAL A 281 -2.99 3.96 -2.20
N ASP A 282 -2.84 5.28 -2.29
CA ASP A 282 -3.53 6.23 -1.43
C ASP A 282 -5.04 6.20 -1.66
N ARG A 283 -5.43 6.13 -2.92
CA ARG A 283 -6.83 6.01 -3.30
C ARG A 283 -7.45 4.69 -2.86
N ILE A 284 -6.71 3.60 -3.01
CA ILE A 284 -7.16 2.27 -2.57
C ILE A 284 -7.36 2.25 -1.05
N LEU A 285 -6.43 2.82 -0.27
CA LEU A 285 -6.53 2.88 1.19
C LEU A 285 -7.65 3.82 1.66
N GLU A 286 -7.85 4.96 0.99
CA GLU A 286 -8.95 5.87 1.29
C GLU A 286 -10.31 5.16 1.18
N VAL A 287 -10.55 4.48 0.05
CA VAL A 287 -11.79 3.75 -0.17
C VAL A 287 -11.88 2.50 0.71
N ALA A 288 -10.79 1.77 0.93
CA ALA A 288 -10.80 0.62 1.82
C ALA A 288 -11.11 1.02 3.28
N GLY A 289 -10.60 2.17 3.71
CA GLY A 289 -10.83 2.72 5.05
C GLY A 289 -12.27 3.16 5.33
N PHE A 290 -13.08 3.33 4.27
CA PHE A 290 -14.49 3.74 4.33
C PHE A 290 -15.31 3.00 3.25
N HIS A 291 -15.06 1.70 3.09
CA HIS A 291 -15.61 0.93 2.00
C HIS A 291 -17.13 0.90 2.00
N ALA A 292 -17.75 0.63 3.14
CA ALA A 292 -19.21 0.60 3.24
C ALA A 292 -19.82 1.99 2.98
N ALA A 293 -19.20 3.09 3.46
CA ALA A 293 -19.65 4.45 3.22
C ALA A 293 -19.51 4.90 1.76
N ALA A 294 -18.54 4.34 1.02
CA ALA A 294 -18.35 4.57 -0.41
C ALA A 294 -19.36 3.81 -1.28
N GLY A 295 -20.19 2.94 -0.71
CA GLY A 295 -21.12 2.08 -1.44
C GLY A 295 -20.71 0.62 -1.55
N GLY A 296 -19.61 0.24 -0.92
CA GLY A 296 -19.15 -1.14 -0.84
C GLY A 296 -18.80 -1.75 -2.21
N ALA A 297 -19.12 -3.02 -2.37
CA ALA A 297 -18.92 -3.75 -3.61
C ALA A 297 -19.78 -3.21 -4.77
N SER A 298 -20.86 -2.46 -4.49
CA SER A 298 -21.67 -1.84 -5.54
C SER A 298 -20.92 -0.73 -6.27
N TYR A 299 -20.00 -0.03 -5.58
CA TYR A 299 -19.14 0.98 -6.19
C TYR A 299 -17.86 0.38 -6.76
N THR A 300 -17.15 -0.42 -5.94
CA THR A 300 -15.81 -0.91 -6.29
C THR A 300 -15.83 -2.16 -7.16
N SER A 301 -16.96 -2.90 -7.20
CA SER A 301 -17.04 -4.26 -7.75
C SER A 301 -16.11 -5.27 -7.06
N LEU A 302 -15.60 -4.90 -5.87
CA LEU A 302 -14.66 -5.69 -5.07
C LEU A 302 -15.14 -5.78 -3.63
N GLU A 303 -14.97 -6.93 -3.01
CA GLU A 303 -15.18 -7.10 -1.57
C GLU A 303 -14.02 -6.44 -0.78
N ALA A 304 -14.31 -6.01 0.45
CA ALA A 304 -13.28 -5.46 1.32
C ALA A 304 -12.21 -6.51 1.69
N GLY A 305 -12.62 -7.78 1.83
CA GLY A 305 -11.72 -8.87 2.19
C GLY A 305 -10.98 -8.62 3.50
N ARG A 306 -9.68 -8.86 3.51
CA ARG A 306 -8.83 -8.58 4.70
C ARG A 306 -8.80 -7.10 5.09
N LEU A 307 -9.02 -6.18 4.15
CA LEU A 307 -9.05 -4.75 4.45
C LEU A 307 -10.31 -4.31 5.17
N GLY A 308 -11.34 -5.15 5.30
CA GLY A 308 -12.55 -4.83 6.08
C GLY A 308 -12.25 -4.46 7.54
N ARG A 309 -11.13 -4.92 8.11
CA ARG A 309 -10.70 -4.56 9.47
C ARG A 309 -10.25 -3.10 9.62
N ILE A 310 -9.87 -2.44 8.50
CA ILE A 310 -9.52 -1.02 8.48
C ILE A 310 -10.71 -0.14 8.05
N ASP A 311 -11.87 -0.71 7.73
CA ASP A 311 -13.09 0.04 7.39
C ASP A 311 -13.69 0.68 8.65
N LEU A 312 -13.64 2.00 8.73
CA LEU A 312 -14.21 2.80 9.83
C LEU A 312 -15.64 3.28 9.57
N SER A 313 -16.25 2.89 8.46
CA SER A 313 -17.64 3.27 8.13
C SER A 313 -18.63 2.95 9.25
N PRO A 314 -18.54 1.82 9.98
CA PRO A 314 -19.48 1.50 11.06
C PRO A 314 -19.43 2.47 12.26
N LEU A 315 -18.33 3.25 12.39
CA LEU A 315 -18.20 4.21 13.48
C LEU A 315 -18.95 5.52 13.23
N LEU A 316 -19.19 5.87 11.97
CA LEU A 316 -19.77 7.16 11.59
C LEU A 316 -21.21 7.37 12.08
N PRO A 317 -22.12 6.36 12.06
CA PRO A 317 -23.48 6.54 12.52
C PRO A 317 -23.65 6.49 14.04
N ILE A 318 -22.62 6.10 14.82
CA ILE A 318 -22.72 5.91 16.27
C ILE A 318 -22.15 7.09 17.07
N GLY A 319 -22.26 8.31 16.56
CA GLY A 319 -21.81 9.51 17.27
C GLY A 319 -20.28 9.63 17.33
N ARG A 320 -19.61 9.23 16.27
CA ARG A 320 -18.17 9.40 16.07
C ARG A 320 -17.92 10.26 14.84
N ALA A 321 -16.90 11.11 14.91
CA ALA A 321 -16.31 11.74 13.74
C ALA A 321 -14.92 11.12 13.50
N VAL A 322 -14.49 11.08 12.26
CA VAL A 322 -13.16 10.58 11.89
C VAL A 322 -12.43 11.64 11.09
N LEU A 323 -11.36 12.18 11.66
CA LEU A 323 -10.42 13.03 10.94
C LEU A 323 -9.46 12.13 10.16
N VAL A 324 -9.34 12.35 8.88
CA VAL A 324 -8.41 11.66 7.99
C VAL A 324 -7.42 12.68 7.45
N GLY A 325 -6.14 12.35 7.40
CA GLY A 325 -5.11 13.22 6.84
C GLY A 325 -3.84 12.45 6.47
N ARG A 326 -2.93 13.12 5.77
CA ARG A 326 -1.63 12.59 5.39
C ARG A 326 -0.55 13.18 6.28
N GLY A 327 0.15 12.33 7.03
CA GLY A 327 1.32 12.71 7.81
C GLY A 327 2.61 12.52 7.03
N PRO A 328 3.73 13.14 7.47
CA PRO A 328 5.03 12.96 6.85
C PRO A 328 5.47 11.49 6.83
N ALA A 329 6.31 11.14 5.85
CA ALA A 329 6.90 9.82 5.77
C ALA A 329 7.70 9.47 7.04
N GLY A 330 7.64 8.21 7.45
CA GLY A 330 8.35 7.73 8.64
C GLY A 330 7.69 8.07 9.98
N THR A 331 6.57 8.79 10.02
CA THR A 331 5.86 9.09 11.28
C THR A 331 5.12 7.90 11.87
N ALA A 332 4.78 6.89 11.06
CA ALA A 332 4.08 5.69 11.50
C ALA A 332 5.05 4.58 11.95
N TRP A 333 6.16 4.42 11.22
CA TRP A 333 7.13 3.35 11.43
C TRP A 333 8.55 3.90 11.26
N SER A 334 9.45 3.54 12.18
CA SER A 334 10.82 4.04 12.16
C SER A 334 11.76 3.20 11.31
N CYS A 335 11.50 1.91 11.11
CA CYS A 335 12.40 1.05 10.35
C CYS A 335 11.71 -0.21 9.81
N LEU A 336 12.08 -0.60 8.59
CA LEU A 336 11.95 -1.95 8.06
C LEU A 336 13.38 -2.43 7.82
N GLU A 337 13.93 -3.17 8.76
CA GLU A 337 15.27 -3.72 8.59
C GLU A 337 15.18 -5.00 7.75
N GLY A 338 15.62 -4.92 6.50
CA GLY A 338 15.98 -6.11 5.74
C GLY A 338 17.48 -6.30 5.84
N ARG A 339 17.96 -7.29 6.58
CA ARG A 339 19.35 -7.72 6.54
C ARG A 339 19.50 -8.73 5.43
N SER A 340 20.25 -8.38 4.39
CA SER A 340 20.63 -9.36 3.37
C SER A 340 21.78 -10.21 3.89
N THR A 341 21.56 -11.49 4.11
CA THR A 341 22.59 -12.47 4.46
C THR A 341 23.28 -13.03 3.19
N SER A 342 23.11 -12.39 2.03
CA SER A 342 23.74 -12.85 0.78
C SER A 342 25.25 -12.79 0.87
N ALA A 343 25.92 -13.91 0.62
CA ALA A 343 27.38 -14.04 0.48
C ALA A 343 28.00 -13.20 -0.66
N ALA A 344 27.21 -12.51 -1.45
CA ALA A 344 27.60 -11.70 -2.60
C ALA A 344 27.69 -10.19 -2.31
N GLY A 345 27.92 -9.76 -1.06
CA GLY A 345 28.45 -8.43 -0.76
C GLY A 345 27.58 -7.21 -1.09
N ALA A 346 26.37 -7.35 -1.58
CA ALA A 346 25.44 -6.24 -1.81
C ALA A 346 24.51 -6.08 -0.61
N ALA A 347 25.04 -5.63 0.51
CA ALA A 347 24.27 -5.18 1.66
C ALA A 347 23.65 -3.80 1.37
N GLY A 348 22.61 -3.78 0.57
CA GLY A 348 21.75 -2.61 0.48
C GLY A 348 20.56 -2.80 1.43
N THR A 349 20.45 -1.99 2.44
CA THR A 349 19.16 -1.83 3.15
C THR A 349 18.13 -1.37 2.13
N PRO A 350 16.94 -1.99 2.07
CA PRO A 350 15.88 -1.49 1.21
C PRO A 350 15.62 -0.02 1.57
N THR A 351 15.84 0.89 0.64
CA THR A 351 15.43 2.27 0.81
C THR A 351 13.90 2.26 0.93
N ALA A 352 13.41 2.52 2.12
CA ALA A 352 11.97 2.69 2.34
C ALA A 352 11.49 3.82 1.42
N GLY A 353 10.57 3.53 0.54
CA GLY A 353 9.93 4.58 -0.25
C GLY A 353 9.28 5.57 0.71
N ASP A 354 9.51 6.86 0.50
CA ASP A 354 9.00 7.96 1.31
C ASP A 354 7.48 8.17 1.07
N ALA A 355 6.68 7.14 1.30
CA ALA A 355 5.24 7.29 1.21
C ALA A 355 4.69 7.95 2.49
N PRO A 356 3.85 9.00 2.37
CA PRO A 356 3.19 9.58 3.52
C PRO A 356 2.26 8.57 4.18
N ALA A 357 2.17 8.60 5.51
CA ALA A 357 1.27 7.75 6.27
C ALA A 357 -0.16 8.34 6.29
N MET A 358 -1.17 7.49 6.15
CA MET A 358 -2.55 7.87 6.37
C MET A 358 -2.86 7.85 7.87
N TRP A 359 -3.21 9.00 8.41
CA TRP A 359 -3.62 9.16 9.79
C TRP A 359 -5.14 9.28 9.87
N ARG A 360 -5.76 8.51 10.77
CA ARG A 360 -7.19 8.54 11.00
C ARG A 360 -7.44 8.63 12.49
N ILE A 361 -8.09 9.71 12.92
CA ILE A 361 -8.32 10.00 14.33
C ILE A 361 -9.81 9.93 14.61
N VAL A 362 -10.20 8.95 15.42
CA VAL A 362 -11.59 8.72 15.81
C VAL A 362 -11.93 9.61 17.02
N ILE A 363 -12.83 10.53 16.81
CA ILE A 363 -13.22 11.58 17.76
C ILE A 363 -14.58 11.24 18.33
N PRO A 364 -14.74 11.11 19.66
CA PRO A 364 -16.04 11.01 20.29
C PRO A 364 -16.75 12.36 20.20
N LEU A 365 -18.02 12.36 19.83
CA LEU A 365 -18.82 13.55 19.85
C LEU A 365 -19.55 13.68 21.18
N GLU A 366 -19.62 14.89 21.73
CA GLU A 366 -20.47 15.19 22.86
C GLU A 366 -21.92 15.12 22.41
N LYS A 367 -22.77 14.48 23.23
CA LYS A 367 -24.23 14.51 22.97
C LYS A 367 -24.74 15.94 23.15
N TYR A 368 -25.51 16.39 22.20
CA TYR A 368 -26.28 17.64 22.37
C TYR A 368 -27.20 17.48 23.57
N SER A 369 -26.84 18.05 24.70
CA SER A 369 -27.75 18.21 25.83
C SER A 369 -28.71 19.37 25.52
N GLY A 370 -29.80 19.06 24.83
CA GLY A 370 -30.86 20.00 24.53
C GLY A 370 -31.69 20.39 25.80
N GLU A 371 -31.02 20.55 26.92
CA GLU A 371 -31.62 21.08 28.13
C GLU A 371 -31.66 22.61 28.00
N LYS A 372 -32.79 23.10 27.47
CA LYS A 372 -33.18 24.48 27.70
C LYS A 372 -33.25 24.66 29.21
N SER A 373 -32.28 25.36 29.79
CA SER A 373 -32.50 26.02 31.05
C SER A 373 -33.67 26.98 30.83
N SER A 374 -34.90 26.55 31.20
CA SER A 374 -36.00 27.45 31.36
C SER A 374 -35.71 28.35 32.56
N PRO A 375 -35.97 29.66 32.46
CA PRO A 375 -35.69 30.64 33.47
C PRO A 375 -36.52 30.43 34.74
#